data_0ef11ebc267e8a0fd8b56ce8f573f81b
#
_entry.id   0ef11ebc267e8a0fd8b56ce8f573f81b
#
_cell.length_a   1.000
_cell.length_b   1.000
_cell.length_c   1.000
_cell.angle_alpha   90.00
_cell.angle_beta   90.00
_cell.angle_gamma   90.00
#
_symmetry.space_group_name_H-M   'P 1'
#
loop_
_entity.id
_entity.type
_entity.pdbx_description
1 polymer ?
#
loop_
_entity_poly.entity_id
_entity_poly.type
_entity_poly.pdbx_seq_one_letter_code
_entity_poly.pdbx_strand_id
1 'polypeptide(L)'
;MLDERLSLCAKFVTEGGKVCDVGTDHAYLVAHLLMSGKSVSAIACDIADGPLLSAKTTIEKNNLSDKAEVIKSDGLDNISPDGITDVVIAGMGGELITDIVLRTEWLKNNVNLVLQPMTKPEILRESLMKNGYEIVKEECASDKSHAYTVICSKYTGIKKENVSLKEKWLGKISDNKKPHNIAYAELFFSKENKIINGMKQSSDTKYIGEHENIAKIFDDFLKGR
;
A
#
# COMPACT_ATOMS: atom_id res chain seq x y z
N MET A 1 -15.32 -9.54 -9.19
CA MET A 1 -14.31 -10.24 -8.35
C MET A 1 -13.11 -9.30 -8.24
N LEU A 2 -12.56 -9.11 -7.05
CA LEU A 2 -11.34 -8.30 -6.87
C LEU A 2 -10.14 -8.99 -7.52
N ASP A 3 -9.18 -8.21 -8.02
CA ASP A 3 -7.85 -8.71 -8.35
C ASP A 3 -7.09 -9.16 -7.09
N GLU A 4 -5.96 -9.84 -7.25
CA GLU A 4 -5.18 -10.36 -6.11
C GLU A 4 -4.67 -9.23 -5.20
N ARG A 5 -4.32 -8.09 -5.77
CA ARG A 5 -3.85 -6.90 -5.07
C ARG A 5 -4.92 -6.33 -4.13
N LEU A 6 -6.13 -6.07 -4.63
CA LEU A 6 -7.26 -5.59 -3.83
C LEU A 6 -7.78 -6.66 -2.88
N SER A 7 -7.73 -7.94 -3.26
CA SER A 7 -8.06 -9.06 -2.36
C SER A 7 -7.13 -9.11 -1.15
N LEU A 8 -5.83 -8.83 -1.35
CA LEU A 8 -4.88 -8.73 -0.25
C LEU A 8 -5.14 -7.48 0.61
N CYS A 9 -5.49 -6.34 0.01
CA CYS A 9 -5.93 -5.16 0.78
C CYS A 9 -7.15 -5.50 1.64
N ALA A 10 -8.18 -6.13 1.06
CA ALA A 10 -9.37 -6.55 1.79
C ALA A 10 -9.05 -7.48 2.96
N LYS A 11 -8.09 -8.40 2.79
CA LYS A 11 -7.62 -9.30 3.86
C LYS A 11 -7.06 -8.54 5.07
N PHE A 12 -6.43 -7.38 4.86
CA PHE A 12 -5.78 -6.60 5.91
C PHE A 12 -6.71 -5.61 6.62
N VAL A 13 -7.89 -5.33 6.09
CA VAL A 13 -8.92 -4.53 6.76
C VAL A 13 -9.43 -5.27 8.00
N THR A 14 -9.66 -4.54 9.08
CA THR A 14 -10.19 -5.05 10.36
C THR A 14 -11.65 -5.48 10.19
N GLU A 15 -12.06 -6.57 10.83
CA GLU A 15 -13.45 -7.03 10.80
C GLU A 15 -14.35 -6.16 11.65
N GLY A 16 -15.57 -5.88 11.15
CA GLY A 16 -16.62 -5.17 11.88
C GLY A 16 -16.44 -3.67 11.98
N GLY A 17 -15.44 -3.10 11.29
CA GLY A 17 -15.14 -1.68 11.33
C GLY A 17 -15.78 -0.86 10.20
N LYS A 18 -15.58 0.47 10.24
CA LYS A 18 -15.85 1.43 9.16
C LYS A 18 -14.58 1.66 8.37
N VAL A 19 -14.61 1.40 7.07
CA VAL A 19 -13.45 1.59 6.18
C VAL A 19 -13.59 2.86 5.35
N CYS A 20 -12.48 3.57 5.12
CA CYS A 20 -12.37 4.62 4.11
C CYS A 20 -11.42 4.15 3.00
N ASP A 21 -11.92 4.07 1.77
CA ASP A 21 -11.16 3.72 0.56
C ASP A 21 -10.84 4.99 -0.23
N VAL A 22 -9.55 5.33 -0.30
CA VAL A 22 -9.04 6.56 -0.91
C VAL A 22 -8.54 6.29 -2.32
N GLY A 23 -9.04 7.02 -3.31
CA GLY A 23 -8.81 6.75 -4.73
C GLY A 23 -9.62 5.53 -5.18
N THR A 24 -10.90 5.52 -4.81
CA THR A 24 -11.77 4.33 -4.87
C THR A 24 -12.09 3.84 -6.29
N ASP A 25 -11.85 4.65 -7.32
CA ASP A 25 -12.15 4.40 -8.74
C ASP A 25 -13.60 3.89 -8.95
N HIS A 26 -13.84 2.59 -8.85
CA HIS A 26 -15.16 1.96 -9.04
C HIS A 26 -15.81 1.45 -7.75
N ALA A 27 -15.27 1.70 -6.57
CA ALA A 27 -15.71 1.18 -5.27
C ALA A 27 -15.85 -0.36 -5.19
N TYR A 28 -15.09 -1.10 -6.00
CA TYR A 28 -15.14 -2.58 -5.95
C TYR A 28 -14.64 -3.14 -4.62
N LEU A 29 -13.63 -2.51 -4.00
CA LEU A 29 -13.15 -2.90 -2.69
C LEU A 29 -14.22 -2.64 -1.61
N VAL A 30 -14.82 -1.46 -1.63
CA VAL A 30 -15.91 -1.08 -0.72
C VAL A 30 -17.08 -2.06 -0.84
N ALA A 31 -17.55 -2.32 -2.06
CA ALA A 31 -18.64 -3.26 -2.29
C ALA A 31 -18.30 -4.67 -1.77
N HIS A 32 -17.08 -5.16 -2.02
CA HIS A 32 -16.63 -6.46 -1.53
C HIS A 32 -16.63 -6.54 0.00
N LEU A 33 -16.09 -5.54 0.68
CA LEU A 33 -16.00 -5.50 2.15
C LEU A 33 -17.38 -5.47 2.81
N LEU A 34 -18.31 -4.69 2.25
CA LEU A 34 -19.68 -4.60 2.77
C LEU A 34 -20.49 -5.86 2.49
N MET A 35 -20.41 -6.41 1.27
CA MET A 35 -21.15 -7.63 0.88
C MET A 35 -20.66 -8.87 1.62
N SER A 36 -19.38 -8.96 1.93
CA SER A 36 -18.82 -10.06 2.73
C SER A 36 -19.08 -9.91 4.22
N GLY A 37 -19.64 -8.78 4.67
CA GLY A 37 -19.84 -8.47 6.08
C GLY A 37 -18.54 -8.14 6.85
N LYS A 38 -17.41 -7.98 6.13
CA LYS A 38 -16.14 -7.66 6.75
C LYS A 38 -16.11 -6.24 7.33
N SER A 39 -16.77 -5.29 6.65
CA SER A 39 -17.00 -3.93 7.18
C SER A 39 -18.49 -3.68 7.36
N VAL A 40 -18.86 -2.92 8.38
CA VAL A 40 -20.27 -2.56 8.67
C VAL A 40 -20.71 -1.33 7.89
N SER A 41 -19.80 -0.43 7.61
CA SER A 41 -20.01 0.77 6.78
C SER A 41 -18.72 1.17 6.09
N ALA A 42 -18.83 2.03 5.07
CA ALA A 42 -17.68 2.46 4.29
C ALA A 42 -17.84 3.88 3.75
N ILE A 43 -16.69 4.53 3.50
CA ILE A 43 -16.56 5.74 2.69
C ILE A 43 -15.73 5.38 1.47
N ALA A 44 -16.24 5.71 0.28
CA ALA A 44 -15.51 5.67 -0.97
C ALA A 44 -15.17 7.10 -1.37
N CYS A 45 -13.90 7.48 -1.48
CA CYS A 45 -13.55 8.84 -1.86
C CYS A 45 -12.54 8.88 -3.01
N ASP A 46 -12.66 9.94 -3.81
CA ASP A 46 -11.76 10.25 -4.92
C ASP A 46 -11.75 11.76 -5.18
N ILE A 47 -10.71 12.28 -5.82
CA ILE A 47 -10.62 13.68 -6.21
C ILE A 47 -11.40 13.98 -7.49
N ALA A 48 -11.61 12.97 -8.35
CA ALA A 48 -12.19 13.10 -9.68
C ALA A 48 -13.66 12.67 -9.72
N ASP A 49 -14.49 13.43 -10.45
CA ASP A 49 -15.93 13.17 -10.54
C ASP A 49 -16.28 11.87 -11.28
N GLY A 50 -15.47 11.46 -12.28
CA GLY A 50 -15.69 10.22 -13.03
C GLY A 50 -15.65 8.97 -12.16
N PRO A 51 -14.55 8.73 -11.40
CA PRO A 51 -14.47 7.68 -10.40
C PRO A 51 -15.62 7.70 -9.38
N LEU A 52 -15.99 8.87 -8.86
CA LEU A 52 -17.10 9.00 -7.91
C LEU A 52 -18.45 8.57 -8.52
N LEU A 53 -18.71 8.89 -9.78
CA LEU A 53 -19.91 8.44 -10.49
C LEU A 53 -19.93 6.91 -10.67
N SER A 54 -18.78 6.34 -11.02
CA SER A 54 -18.60 4.89 -11.13
C SER A 54 -18.81 4.20 -9.77
N ALA A 55 -18.25 4.78 -8.70
CA ALA A 55 -18.43 4.30 -7.33
C ALA A 55 -19.90 4.30 -6.90
N LYS A 56 -20.62 5.42 -7.11
CA LYS A 56 -22.07 5.51 -6.84
C LYS A 56 -22.85 4.41 -7.57
N THR A 57 -22.57 4.24 -8.87
CA THR A 57 -23.23 3.22 -9.68
C THR A 57 -23.01 1.81 -9.13
N THR A 58 -21.80 1.50 -8.67
CA THR A 58 -21.46 0.20 -8.07
C THR A 58 -22.18 0.00 -6.75
N ILE A 59 -22.21 1.01 -5.89
CA ILE A 59 -22.88 0.97 -4.58
C ILE A 59 -24.39 0.77 -4.76
N GLU A 60 -25.02 1.54 -5.63
CA GLU A 60 -26.46 1.43 -5.93
C GLU A 60 -26.85 0.06 -6.50
N LYS A 61 -26.10 -0.44 -7.50
CA LYS A 61 -26.32 -1.75 -8.11
C LYS A 61 -26.24 -2.92 -7.12
N ASN A 62 -25.48 -2.77 -6.06
CA ASN A 62 -25.32 -3.79 -5.02
C ASN A 62 -26.21 -3.54 -3.79
N ASN A 63 -27.12 -2.54 -3.82
CA ASN A 63 -28.01 -2.16 -2.71
C ASN A 63 -27.24 -1.83 -1.41
N LEU A 64 -26.14 -1.05 -1.53
CA LEU A 64 -25.26 -0.71 -0.41
C LEU A 64 -25.35 0.77 -0.02
N SER A 65 -26.33 1.52 -0.53
CA SER A 65 -26.46 2.98 -0.32
C SER A 65 -26.75 3.36 1.12
N ASP A 66 -27.24 2.45 1.94
CA ASP A 66 -27.45 2.62 3.38
C ASP A 66 -26.17 2.39 4.22
N LYS A 67 -25.12 1.83 3.62
CA LYS A 67 -23.85 1.45 4.29
C LYS A 67 -22.62 2.13 3.72
N ALA A 68 -22.72 2.75 2.56
CA ALA A 68 -21.59 3.37 1.88
C ALA A 68 -21.87 4.82 1.50
N GLU A 69 -20.96 5.72 1.85
CA GLU A 69 -20.96 7.10 1.42
C GLU A 69 -19.95 7.32 0.29
N VAL A 70 -20.26 8.20 -0.66
CA VAL A 70 -19.33 8.60 -1.73
C VAL A 70 -19.02 10.08 -1.58
N ILE A 71 -17.74 10.40 -1.34
CA ILE A 71 -17.30 11.76 -0.98
C ILE A 71 -16.19 12.21 -1.94
N LYS A 72 -16.31 13.43 -2.45
CA LYS A 72 -15.23 14.08 -3.21
C LYS A 72 -14.19 14.64 -2.24
N SER A 73 -12.95 14.13 -2.34
CA SER A 73 -11.86 14.53 -1.45
C SER A 73 -10.50 14.42 -2.14
N ASP A 74 -9.60 15.37 -1.89
CA ASP A 74 -8.17 15.20 -2.17
C ASP A 74 -7.56 14.40 -1.02
N GLY A 75 -7.27 13.12 -1.27
CA GLY A 75 -6.91 12.21 -0.19
C GLY A 75 -7.98 12.17 0.89
N LEU A 76 -7.63 12.60 2.10
CA LEU A 76 -8.50 12.56 3.29
C LEU A 76 -8.97 13.94 3.78
N ASP A 77 -8.74 15.02 3.00
CA ASP A 77 -8.97 16.41 3.43
C ASP A 77 -10.43 16.70 3.80
N ASN A 78 -11.40 16.08 3.10
CA ASN A 78 -12.83 16.26 3.34
C ASN A 78 -13.47 15.08 4.09
N ILE A 79 -12.68 14.20 4.68
CA ILE A 79 -13.18 13.00 5.37
C ILE A 79 -13.23 13.23 6.87
N SER A 80 -14.44 13.10 7.46
CA SER A 80 -14.57 13.05 8.92
C SER A 80 -14.03 11.74 9.46
N PRO A 81 -13.20 11.78 10.54
CA PRO A 81 -12.65 10.59 11.17
C PRO A 81 -13.66 9.71 11.90
N ASP A 82 -14.92 10.16 12.02
CA ASP A 82 -15.92 9.57 12.91
C ASP A 82 -16.18 8.09 12.61
N GLY A 83 -15.78 7.25 13.55
CA GLY A 83 -15.95 5.79 13.53
C GLY A 83 -15.05 5.07 12.53
N ILE A 84 -14.15 5.74 11.80
CA ILE A 84 -13.22 5.09 10.87
C ILE A 84 -12.21 4.26 11.66
N THR A 85 -12.17 2.98 11.37
CA THR A 85 -11.20 2.03 11.93
C THR A 85 -10.05 1.73 10.98
N ASP A 86 -10.32 1.79 9.68
CA ASP A 86 -9.38 1.45 8.62
C ASP A 86 -9.39 2.47 7.50
N VAL A 87 -8.21 2.81 7.01
CA VAL A 87 -8.03 3.58 5.78
C VAL A 87 -7.25 2.72 4.79
N VAL A 88 -7.82 2.55 3.60
CA VAL A 88 -7.14 1.88 2.48
C VAL A 88 -6.73 2.93 1.46
N ILE A 89 -5.46 2.93 1.06
CA ILE A 89 -4.93 3.75 -0.04
C ILE A 89 -4.21 2.80 -0.99
N ALA A 90 -4.84 2.45 -2.10
CA ALA A 90 -4.32 1.47 -3.03
C ALA A 90 -4.23 2.01 -4.46
N GLY A 91 -3.21 1.59 -5.22
CA GLY A 91 -3.08 1.97 -6.62
C GLY A 91 -2.38 3.31 -6.85
N MET A 92 -1.77 3.90 -5.83
CA MET A 92 -1.06 5.18 -5.92
C MET A 92 0.46 5.03 -5.81
N GLY A 93 1.23 6.06 -6.18
CA GLY A 93 2.67 6.10 -5.93
C GLY A 93 2.98 6.24 -4.45
N GLY A 94 4.10 5.62 -3.98
CA GLY A 94 4.50 5.68 -2.58
C GLY A 94 4.69 7.08 -2.02
N GLU A 95 5.14 8.03 -2.86
CA GLU A 95 5.27 9.44 -2.47
C GLU A 95 3.92 10.10 -2.21
N LEU A 96 2.92 9.86 -3.07
CA LEU A 96 1.57 10.39 -2.90
C LEU A 96 0.88 9.78 -1.66
N ILE A 97 1.03 8.46 -1.47
CA ILE A 97 0.51 7.81 -0.24
C ILE A 97 1.15 8.43 1.00
N THR A 98 2.47 8.64 0.97
CA THR A 98 3.20 9.30 2.07
C THR A 98 2.63 10.69 2.36
N ASP A 99 2.43 11.50 1.34
CA ASP A 99 1.89 12.85 1.49
C ASP A 99 0.49 12.84 2.14
N ILE A 100 -0.42 12.00 1.64
CA ILE A 100 -1.76 11.84 2.21
C ILE A 100 -1.68 11.40 3.69
N VAL A 101 -0.87 10.41 4.00
CA VAL A 101 -0.76 9.89 5.38
C VAL A 101 -0.17 10.93 6.32
N LEU A 102 0.90 11.63 5.92
CA LEU A 102 1.59 12.54 6.81
C LEU A 102 0.85 13.87 7.04
N ARG A 103 0.06 14.34 6.06
CA ARG A 103 -0.75 15.56 6.24
C ARG A 103 -2.04 15.33 7.03
N THR A 104 -2.45 14.07 7.24
CA THR A 104 -3.71 13.71 7.90
C THR A 104 -3.49 13.36 9.36
N GLU A 105 -3.61 14.35 10.25
CA GLU A 105 -3.30 14.18 11.69
C GLU A 105 -4.15 13.13 12.41
N TRP A 106 -5.44 13.00 12.07
CA TRP A 106 -6.33 12.08 12.75
C TRP A 106 -6.00 10.59 12.52
N LEU A 107 -5.19 10.25 11.51
CA LEU A 107 -4.68 8.89 11.32
C LEU A 107 -3.81 8.39 12.49
N LYS A 108 -3.32 9.30 13.32
CA LYS A 108 -2.57 8.98 14.54
C LYS A 108 -3.45 8.41 15.67
N ASN A 109 -4.77 8.45 15.53
CA ASN A 109 -5.72 8.01 16.54
C ASN A 109 -6.13 6.53 16.36
N ASN A 110 -5.15 5.62 16.41
CA ASN A 110 -5.35 4.17 16.34
C ASN A 110 -6.08 3.66 15.07
N VAL A 111 -5.88 4.33 13.94
CA VAL A 111 -6.41 3.90 12.65
C VAL A 111 -5.48 2.85 12.03
N ASN A 112 -6.05 1.78 11.49
CA ASN A 112 -5.31 0.79 10.71
C ASN A 112 -5.15 1.28 9.27
N LEU A 113 -3.91 1.41 8.79
CA LEU A 113 -3.59 1.82 7.43
C LEU A 113 -3.28 0.60 6.58
N VAL A 114 -3.98 0.44 5.47
CA VAL A 114 -3.72 -0.59 4.46
C VAL A 114 -3.26 0.12 3.19
N LEU A 115 -1.96 0.08 2.94
CA LEU A 115 -1.30 0.89 1.92
C LEU A 115 -0.74 0.01 0.81
N GLN A 116 -1.12 0.28 -0.44
CA GLN A 116 -0.60 -0.46 -1.58
C GLN A 116 0.04 0.49 -2.59
N PRO A 117 1.37 0.69 -2.50
CA PRO A 117 2.09 1.50 -3.46
C PRO A 117 2.29 0.78 -4.80
N MET A 118 2.02 1.47 -5.92
CA MET A 118 2.34 1.01 -7.27
C MET A 118 3.80 1.23 -7.63
N THR A 119 4.40 2.26 -7.06
CA THR A 119 5.80 2.66 -7.26
C THR A 119 6.41 3.14 -5.96
N LYS A 120 7.74 3.10 -5.84
CA LYS A 120 8.50 3.65 -4.72
C LYS A 120 8.06 3.15 -3.33
N PRO A 121 7.86 1.84 -3.13
CA PRO A 121 7.50 1.29 -1.82
C PRO A 121 8.58 1.56 -0.75
N GLU A 122 9.85 1.68 -1.15
CA GLU A 122 10.99 2.01 -0.28
C GLU A 122 10.87 3.40 0.35
N ILE A 123 10.38 4.38 -0.40
CA ILE A 123 10.13 5.74 0.10
C ILE A 123 8.99 5.73 1.12
N LEU A 124 7.90 5.03 0.81
CA LEU A 124 6.76 4.91 1.73
C LEU A 124 7.18 4.25 3.04
N ARG A 125 7.89 3.13 3.00
CA ARG A 125 8.36 2.44 4.22
C ARG A 125 9.25 3.32 5.08
N GLU A 126 10.25 3.96 4.46
CA GLU A 126 11.15 4.88 5.18
C GLU A 126 10.38 6.03 5.84
N SER A 127 9.49 6.67 5.09
CA SER A 127 8.71 7.81 5.57
C SER A 127 7.79 7.42 6.73
N LEU A 128 7.10 6.29 6.64
CA LEU A 128 6.26 5.77 7.72
C LEU A 128 7.08 5.59 9.00
N MET A 129 8.19 4.85 8.94
CA MET A 129 9.02 4.55 10.11
C MET A 129 9.64 5.81 10.72
N LYS A 130 10.10 6.77 9.90
CA LYS A 130 10.65 8.05 10.37
C LYS A 130 9.62 8.95 11.04
N ASN A 131 8.35 8.81 10.68
CA ASN A 131 7.26 9.64 11.22
C ASN A 131 6.41 8.95 12.29
N GLY A 132 6.90 7.85 12.87
CA GLY A 132 6.28 7.20 14.02
C GLY A 132 5.18 6.20 13.68
N TYR A 133 5.10 5.79 12.42
CA TYR A 133 4.23 4.69 12.01
C TYR A 133 5.01 3.38 12.00
N GLU A 134 4.49 2.37 12.68
CA GLU A 134 5.02 1.02 12.63
C GLU A 134 4.40 0.24 11.47
N ILE A 135 5.23 -0.42 10.67
CA ILE A 135 4.77 -1.43 9.72
C ILE A 135 4.47 -2.69 10.52
N VAL A 136 3.20 -3.00 10.71
CA VAL A 136 2.74 -4.14 11.52
C VAL A 136 2.90 -5.43 10.72
N LYS A 137 2.47 -5.42 9.47
CA LYS A 137 2.43 -6.57 8.58
C LYS A 137 2.65 -6.13 7.14
N GLU A 138 3.24 -7.02 6.35
CA GLU A 138 3.43 -6.81 4.93
C GLU A 138 3.39 -8.14 4.18
N GLU A 139 2.66 -8.19 3.08
CA GLU A 139 2.61 -9.34 2.18
C GLU A 139 2.63 -8.86 0.73
N CYS A 140 3.02 -9.74 -0.19
CA CYS A 140 3.02 -9.45 -1.62
C CYS A 140 1.80 -10.05 -2.32
N ALA A 141 1.39 -9.39 -3.39
CA ALA A 141 0.48 -9.91 -4.41
C ALA A 141 1.17 -9.80 -5.77
N SER A 142 0.92 -10.72 -6.67
CA SER A 142 1.48 -10.67 -8.02
C SER A 142 0.47 -11.12 -9.06
N ASP A 143 0.50 -10.48 -10.20
CA ASP A 143 -0.14 -10.95 -11.42
C ASP A 143 0.92 -11.41 -12.43
N LYS A 144 0.50 -11.71 -13.67
CA LYS A 144 1.40 -12.24 -14.71
C LYS A 144 2.61 -11.36 -15.03
N SER A 145 2.56 -10.07 -14.76
CA SER A 145 3.55 -9.08 -15.20
C SER A 145 4.08 -8.18 -14.09
N HIS A 146 3.40 -8.13 -12.95
CA HIS A 146 3.71 -7.21 -11.88
C HIS A 146 3.67 -7.90 -10.52
N ALA A 147 4.50 -7.42 -9.62
CA ALA A 147 4.46 -7.79 -8.21
C ALA A 147 4.34 -6.53 -7.36
N TYR A 148 3.47 -6.59 -6.39
CA TYR A 148 3.10 -5.48 -5.52
C TYR A 148 3.30 -5.87 -4.07
N THR A 149 3.46 -4.89 -3.21
CA THR A 149 3.38 -5.08 -1.76
C THR A 149 2.14 -4.39 -1.21
N VAL A 150 1.54 -4.98 -0.17
CA VAL A 150 0.51 -4.37 0.66
C VAL A 150 1.05 -4.26 2.07
N ILE A 151 1.09 -3.04 2.57
CA ILE A 151 1.65 -2.66 3.87
C ILE A 151 0.49 -2.36 4.82
N CYS A 152 0.45 -3.06 5.96
CA CYS A 152 -0.41 -2.71 7.08
C CYS A 152 0.41 -1.93 8.09
N SER A 153 -0.04 -0.72 8.45
CA SER A 153 0.70 0.18 9.34
C SER A 153 -0.21 0.85 10.36
N LYS A 154 0.36 1.20 11.53
CA LYS A 154 -0.31 1.94 12.60
C LYS A 154 0.61 2.99 13.18
N TYR A 155 0.04 4.09 13.64
CA TYR A 155 0.81 5.09 14.38
C TYR A 155 1.09 4.62 15.80
N THR A 156 2.36 4.67 16.20
CA THR A 156 2.82 4.35 17.56
C THR A 156 3.51 5.53 18.24
N GLY A 157 3.83 6.58 17.48
CA GLY A 157 4.64 7.70 17.94
C GLY A 157 6.14 7.41 18.02
N ILE A 158 6.56 6.16 17.85
CA ILE A 158 7.97 5.75 17.93
C ILE A 158 8.65 6.00 16.58
N LYS A 159 9.44 7.05 16.51
CA LYS A 159 10.18 7.42 15.29
C LYS A 159 11.47 6.61 15.19
N LYS A 160 11.78 6.15 13.98
CA LYS A 160 13.04 5.48 13.66
C LYS A 160 13.97 6.41 12.88
N GLU A 161 15.04 6.87 13.51
CA GLU A 161 16.00 7.77 12.85
C GLU A 161 16.77 7.10 11.71
N ASN A 162 17.29 5.89 11.97
CA ASN A 162 18.07 5.11 11.02
C ASN A 162 17.29 3.93 10.49
N VAL A 163 16.78 4.04 9.26
CA VAL A 163 16.10 2.96 8.55
C VAL A 163 17.11 2.27 7.63
N SER A 164 17.37 0.99 7.85
CA SER A 164 18.32 0.21 7.05
C SER A 164 17.83 0.01 5.62
N LEU A 165 18.74 -0.25 4.68
CA LEU A 165 18.39 -0.58 3.29
C LEU A 165 17.42 -1.78 3.22
N LYS A 166 17.64 -2.81 4.05
CA LYS A 166 16.74 -3.98 4.10
C LYS A 166 15.33 -3.60 4.50
N GLU A 167 15.16 -2.71 5.47
CA GLU A 167 13.83 -2.26 5.89
C GLU A 167 13.14 -1.37 4.85
N LYS A 168 13.91 -0.59 4.10
CA LYS A 168 13.36 0.21 2.98
C LYS A 168 12.90 -0.69 1.84
N TRP A 169 13.75 -1.61 1.38
CA TRP A 169 13.54 -2.35 0.14
C TRP A 169 12.74 -3.64 0.30
N LEU A 170 12.95 -4.37 1.39
CA LEU A 170 12.28 -5.63 1.67
C LEU A 170 11.17 -5.51 2.74
N GLY A 171 11.26 -4.50 3.62
CA GLY A 171 10.26 -4.27 4.67
C GLY A 171 10.12 -5.45 5.62
N LYS A 172 8.88 -5.86 5.88
CA LYS A 172 8.54 -7.04 6.69
C LYS A 172 8.28 -8.31 5.86
N ILE A 173 8.61 -8.31 4.59
CA ILE A 173 8.51 -9.49 3.73
C ILE A 173 9.60 -10.48 4.18
N SER A 174 9.21 -11.58 4.82
CA SER A 174 10.16 -12.52 5.43
C SER A 174 10.07 -13.96 4.91
N ASP A 175 8.91 -14.37 4.42
CA ASP A 175 8.69 -15.74 3.94
C ASP A 175 9.12 -15.88 2.46
N ASN A 176 10.32 -16.41 2.24
CA ASN A 176 10.88 -16.63 0.90
C ASN A 176 10.35 -17.90 0.20
N LYS A 177 9.34 -18.57 0.76
CA LYS A 177 8.67 -19.72 0.12
C LYS A 177 7.35 -19.33 -0.53
N LYS A 178 6.79 -18.18 -0.19
CA LYS A 178 5.54 -17.70 -0.81
C LYS A 178 5.80 -17.24 -2.24
N PRO A 179 5.05 -17.76 -3.25
CA PRO A 179 5.27 -17.41 -4.66
C PRO A 179 5.25 -15.90 -4.94
N HIS A 180 4.31 -15.14 -4.34
CA HIS A 180 4.23 -13.70 -4.53
C HIS A 180 5.42 -12.93 -3.94
N ASN A 181 5.99 -13.41 -2.82
CA ASN A 181 7.18 -12.80 -2.21
C ASN A 181 8.42 -13.06 -3.06
N ILE A 182 8.51 -14.27 -3.64
CA ILE A 182 9.56 -14.62 -4.60
C ILE A 182 9.45 -13.73 -5.83
N ALA A 183 8.27 -13.63 -6.44
CA ALA A 183 8.03 -12.79 -7.62
C ALA A 183 8.39 -11.32 -7.38
N TYR A 184 8.05 -10.79 -6.20
CA TYR A 184 8.45 -9.44 -5.79
C TYR A 184 9.97 -9.29 -5.71
N ALA A 185 10.65 -10.21 -5.04
CA ALA A 185 12.10 -10.16 -4.88
C ALA A 185 12.84 -10.32 -6.23
N GLU A 186 12.39 -11.22 -7.10
CA GLU A 186 12.95 -11.43 -8.44
C GLU A 186 12.78 -10.17 -9.32
N LEU A 187 11.62 -9.51 -9.24
CA LEU A 187 11.37 -8.26 -9.98
C LEU A 187 12.38 -7.18 -9.59
N PHE A 188 12.56 -6.93 -8.30
CA PHE A 188 13.49 -5.91 -7.82
C PHE A 188 14.95 -6.30 -8.04
N PHE A 189 15.31 -7.54 -7.81
CA PHE A 189 16.65 -8.07 -8.12
C PHE A 189 17.00 -7.87 -9.61
N SER A 190 16.09 -8.23 -10.50
CA SER A 190 16.28 -8.05 -11.95
C SER A 190 16.41 -6.57 -12.34
N LYS A 191 15.58 -5.70 -11.74
CA LYS A 191 15.61 -4.26 -11.96
C LYS A 191 16.94 -3.65 -11.55
N GLU A 192 17.41 -3.97 -10.34
CA GLU A 192 18.69 -3.47 -9.83
C GLU A 192 19.87 -3.94 -10.68
N ASN A 193 19.89 -5.21 -11.10
CA ASN A 193 20.96 -5.73 -11.98
C ASN A 193 20.96 -5.04 -13.36
N LYS A 194 19.79 -4.66 -13.90
CA LYS A 194 19.75 -3.88 -15.14
C LYS A 194 20.34 -2.49 -14.96
N ILE A 195 20.06 -1.84 -13.82
CA ILE A 195 20.65 -0.51 -13.49
C ILE A 195 22.16 -0.64 -13.35
N ILE A 196 22.65 -1.60 -12.57
CA ILE A 196 24.08 -1.87 -12.37
C ILE A 196 24.81 -2.09 -13.71
N ASN A 197 24.23 -2.93 -14.58
CA ASN A 197 24.82 -3.20 -15.89
C ASN A 197 24.85 -1.94 -16.79
N GLY A 198 23.79 -1.12 -16.77
CA GLY A 198 23.75 0.15 -17.48
C GLY A 198 24.82 1.12 -16.98
N MET A 199 24.98 1.23 -15.65
CA MET A 199 26.03 2.06 -15.04
C MET A 199 27.45 1.61 -15.43
N LYS A 200 27.70 0.29 -15.43
CA LYS A 200 28.99 -0.26 -15.86
C LYS A 200 29.31 0.05 -17.33
N GLN A 201 28.30 0.08 -18.20
CA GLN A 201 28.46 0.43 -19.61
C GLN A 201 28.67 1.91 -19.87
N SER A 202 28.02 2.78 -19.09
CA SER A 202 28.12 4.25 -19.21
C SER A 202 29.32 4.87 -18.50
N SER A 203 30.11 4.08 -17.76
CA SER A 203 31.18 4.56 -16.88
C SER A 203 30.72 5.51 -15.75
N ASP A 204 29.41 5.67 -15.55
CA ASP A 204 28.84 6.40 -14.41
C ASP A 204 28.66 5.45 -13.22
N THR A 205 29.69 5.35 -12.40
CA THR A 205 29.74 4.39 -11.28
C THR A 205 29.45 5.03 -9.93
N LYS A 206 29.05 6.31 -9.88
CA LYS A 206 28.92 7.07 -8.63
C LYS A 206 28.03 6.40 -7.57
N TYR A 207 26.94 5.77 -7.98
CA TYR A 207 25.97 5.13 -7.06
C TYR A 207 25.93 3.60 -7.22
N ILE A 208 26.86 3.01 -7.96
CA ILE A 208 26.82 1.57 -8.26
C ILE A 208 26.81 0.71 -6.99
N GLY A 209 27.59 1.09 -5.98
CA GLY A 209 27.66 0.37 -4.70
C GLY A 209 26.35 0.35 -3.93
N GLU A 210 25.52 1.40 -4.04
CA GLU A 210 24.18 1.40 -3.44
C GLU A 210 23.27 0.38 -4.13
N HIS A 211 23.23 0.37 -5.47
CA HIS A 211 22.46 -0.59 -6.23
C HIS A 211 22.93 -2.04 -6.03
N GLU A 212 24.25 -2.26 -5.91
CA GLU A 212 24.80 -3.58 -5.57
C GLU A 212 24.37 -4.05 -4.19
N ASN A 213 24.31 -3.16 -3.18
CA ASN A 213 23.80 -3.49 -1.85
C ASN A 213 22.30 -3.81 -1.88
N ILE A 214 21.49 -3.09 -2.65
CA ILE A 214 20.07 -3.36 -2.82
C ILE A 214 19.87 -4.70 -3.52
N ALA A 215 20.57 -4.95 -4.62
CA ALA A 215 20.51 -6.25 -5.32
C ALA A 215 20.87 -7.41 -4.40
N LYS A 216 21.89 -7.25 -3.54
CA LYS A 216 22.29 -8.24 -2.56
C LYS A 216 21.19 -8.56 -1.55
N ILE A 217 20.43 -7.59 -1.09
CA ILE A 217 19.30 -7.81 -0.16
C ILE A 217 18.28 -8.78 -0.77
N PHE A 218 17.93 -8.60 -2.03
CA PHE A 218 17.00 -9.48 -2.72
C PHE A 218 17.60 -10.85 -3.05
N ASP A 219 18.88 -10.90 -3.44
CA ASP A 219 19.60 -12.17 -3.66
C ASP A 219 19.68 -13.02 -2.37
N ASP A 220 20.01 -12.39 -1.24
CA ASP A 220 20.06 -13.05 0.06
C ASP A 220 18.67 -13.57 0.47
N PHE A 221 17.61 -12.78 0.24
CA PHE A 221 16.23 -13.21 0.48
C PHE A 221 15.85 -14.42 -0.38
N LEU A 222 16.14 -14.38 -1.69
CA LEU A 222 15.83 -15.48 -2.61
C LEU A 222 16.60 -16.77 -2.26
N LYS A 223 17.82 -16.66 -1.72
CA LYS A 223 18.63 -17.78 -1.27
C LYS A 223 18.34 -18.26 0.16
N GLY A 224 17.43 -17.61 0.86
CA GLY A 224 17.05 -17.95 2.25
C GLY A 224 18.12 -17.61 3.29
N ARG A 225 18.87 -16.52 3.07
CA ARG A 225 19.96 -16.03 3.94
C ARG A 225 19.59 -14.77 4.69
#